data_4b3103066c289691895885794e14ad28
#
_entry.id   4b3103066c289691895885794e14ad28
#
_cell.length_a   1.000
_cell.length_b   1.000
_cell.length_c   1.000
_cell.angle_alpha   90.00
_cell.angle_beta   90.00
_cell.angle_gamma   90.00
#
_symmetry.space_group_name_H-M   'P 1'
#
loop_
_entity.id
_entity.type
_entity.pdbx_description
1 polymer ?
#
loop_
_entity_poly.entity_id
_entity_poly.type
_entity_poly.pdbx_seq_one_letter_code
_entity_poly.pdbx_strand_id
1 'polypeptide(L)'
;MKRLFILAILWLSLSYTASAAVEVSVSHACFKGEKENYIEFNLYIVGQSVKWMQVDTTDSQAHVEVNVLFKQNGKTVQFDKYAIKSPKSLDPINFVDVKRYGLKNGLYDIEVQFKDLNKAGNDATYKSNIIVDYDNINLRQSDIQLLSYFEADSLNKREGSKNGIFMEALPFGFYDRNLTSLIFYNEVYNTDQNIPEDFLITCTVIKAFGSPNEKPSMVAHRRKKPATVVTNLLSFDIAQLESGNYRFIVTIRNKNNDLLSEKEAFFQRSNPTFNRLDTLSTETINQEFVGQMSEKDLRYSVRSIMMQIPEEEVAIVSDMLKKQDTSAQKLFLFKYWAKKSAAMPEQAYDEYMMTVKTVDRTYGNGMGFGFDTDRGRIFLKYGRPTDIITVENETSAPPYEIWAYAQIEKNQQTNVKFIFYNPSLITNGYRLLHSTCRGEIQNTRWKSDLYKNAPENQQTGSYINGTGNVSRDFNRRAEQLFNDN
;
A
#
# COMPACT_ATOMS: atom_id res chain seq x y z
N MET A 1 31.61 -57.43 -11.35
CA MET A 1 31.13 -56.38 -12.25
C MET A 1 29.81 -55.86 -11.69
N LYS A 2 29.84 -54.79 -10.86
CA LYS A 2 28.63 -54.11 -10.34
C LYS A 2 28.54 -52.76 -11.01
N ARG A 3 27.50 -52.55 -11.82
CA ARG A 3 27.22 -51.30 -12.51
C ARG A 3 26.62 -50.29 -11.52
N LEU A 4 27.33 -49.19 -11.29
CA LEU A 4 26.80 -48.01 -10.61
C LEU A 4 25.83 -47.29 -11.59
N PHE A 5 24.59 -47.16 -11.21
CA PHE A 5 23.65 -46.22 -11.84
C PHE A 5 23.78 -44.89 -11.13
N ILE A 6 24.32 -43.88 -11.82
CA ILE A 6 24.32 -42.50 -11.40
C ILE A 6 23.04 -41.89 -11.94
N LEU A 7 22.07 -41.61 -11.06
CA LEU A 7 20.88 -40.83 -11.38
C LEU A 7 21.26 -39.34 -11.34
N ALA A 8 21.45 -38.74 -12.50
CA ALA A 8 21.55 -37.30 -12.64
C ALA A 8 20.12 -36.68 -12.56
N ILE A 9 19.77 -36.10 -11.42
CA ILE A 9 18.56 -35.33 -11.29
C ILE A 9 18.82 -33.97 -11.94
N LEU A 10 18.29 -33.82 -13.15
CA LEU A 10 18.25 -32.53 -13.87
C LEU A 10 17.24 -31.61 -13.17
N TRP A 11 17.72 -30.69 -12.38
CA TRP A 11 16.91 -29.57 -11.88
C TRP A 11 16.58 -28.65 -13.06
N LEU A 12 15.40 -28.84 -13.65
CA LEU A 12 14.82 -27.86 -14.53
C LEU A 12 14.36 -26.69 -13.63
N SER A 13 15.20 -25.67 -13.51
CA SER A 13 14.77 -24.37 -13.03
C SER A 13 13.81 -23.79 -14.07
N LEU A 14 12.50 -23.95 -13.86
CA LEU A 14 11.50 -23.13 -14.54
C LEU A 14 11.73 -21.67 -14.07
N SER A 15 12.52 -20.95 -14.83
CA SER A 15 12.54 -19.49 -14.77
C SER A 15 11.17 -19.05 -15.26
N TYR A 16 10.25 -18.77 -14.35
CA TYR A 16 9.09 -17.95 -14.67
C TYR A 16 9.65 -16.57 -15.05
N THR A 17 9.85 -16.35 -16.33
CA THR A 17 9.96 -15.00 -16.86
C THR A 17 8.62 -14.36 -16.62
N ALA A 18 8.51 -13.49 -15.62
CA ALA A 18 7.42 -12.56 -15.54
C ALA A 18 7.43 -11.78 -16.85
N SER A 19 6.55 -12.15 -17.78
CA SER A 19 6.34 -11.35 -19.00
C SER A 19 5.81 -10.02 -18.53
N ALA A 20 6.60 -8.97 -18.63
CA ALA A 20 6.14 -7.63 -18.36
C ALA A 20 5.02 -7.36 -19.37
N ALA A 21 3.78 -7.21 -18.87
CA ALA A 21 2.65 -6.79 -19.69
C ALA A 21 2.84 -5.33 -20.13
N VAL A 22 2.20 -4.94 -21.24
CA VAL A 22 2.13 -3.52 -21.62
C VAL A 22 1.50 -2.73 -20.48
N GLU A 23 2.20 -1.74 -19.97
CA GLU A 23 1.69 -0.87 -18.90
C GLU A 23 0.99 0.34 -19.52
N VAL A 24 -0.33 0.42 -19.28
CA VAL A 24 -1.18 1.46 -19.86
C VAL A 24 -2.09 2.07 -18.79
N SER A 25 -2.34 3.38 -18.90
CA SER A 25 -3.45 4.02 -18.22
C SER A 25 -4.55 4.32 -19.25
N VAL A 26 -5.75 3.87 -18.95
CA VAL A 26 -6.95 4.18 -19.73
C VAL A 26 -7.86 5.05 -18.88
N SER A 27 -7.99 6.31 -19.23
CA SER A 27 -9.05 7.17 -18.70
C SER A 27 -10.09 7.44 -19.76
N HIS A 28 -11.33 7.58 -19.36
CA HIS A 28 -12.42 7.89 -20.26
C HIS A 28 -13.43 8.84 -19.62
N ALA A 29 -14.11 9.60 -20.44
CA ALA A 29 -15.19 10.48 -20.01
C ALA A 29 -16.25 10.57 -21.09
N CYS A 30 -17.54 10.52 -20.69
CA CYS A 30 -18.68 10.66 -21.57
C CYS A 30 -19.15 12.12 -21.60
N PHE A 31 -19.50 12.58 -22.81
CA PHE A 31 -19.94 13.93 -23.09
C PHE A 31 -21.19 13.93 -23.99
N LYS A 32 -22.00 14.99 -23.84
CA LYS A 32 -23.07 15.29 -24.81
C LYS A 32 -22.44 15.97 -26.02
N GLY A 33 -22.71 15.43 -27.21
CA GLY A 33 -22.33 16.07 -28.46
C GLY A 33 -23.51 16.76 -29.13
N GLU A 34 -23.26 17.64 -30.11
CA GLU A 34 -24.31 18.34 -30.87
C GLU A 34 -25.15 17.39 -31.68
N LYS A 35 -24.53 16.40 -32.31
CA LYS A 35 -25.22 15.42 -33.20
C LYS A 35 -25.38 14.07 -32.51
N GLU A 36 -24.40 13.63 -31.77
CA GLU A 36 -24.35 12.35 -31.09
C GLU A 36 -23.53 12.48 -29.84
N ASN A 37 -23.97 11.85 -28.74
CA ASN A 37 -23.18 11.76 -27.52
C ASN A 37 -21.92 10.94 -27.78
N TYR A 38 -20.88 11.16 -27.05
CA TYR A 38 -19.61 10.47 -27.28
C TYR A 38 -18.86 10.15 -25.99
N ILE A 39 -18.03 9.12 -26.09
CA ILE A 39 -16.99 8.83 -25.12
C ILE A 39 -15.64 9.28 -25.69
N GLU A 40 -14.82 9.89 -24.84
CA GLU A 40 -13.43 10.23 -25.11
C GLU A 40 -12.53 9.31 -24.28
N PHE A 41 -11.66 8.58 -24.95
CA PHE A 41 -10.58 7.81 -24.35
C PHE A 41 -9.29 8.60 -24.38
N ASN A 42 -8.60 8.62 -23.26
CA ASN A 42 -7.24 9.11 -23.12
C ASN A 42 -6.36 7.91 -22.73
N LEU A 43 -5.51 7.48 -23.65
CA LEU A 43 -4.64 6.33 -23.52
C LEU A 43 -3.22 6.82 -23.25
N TYR A 44 -2.63 6.40 -22.15
CA TYR A 44 -1.25 6.71 -21.80
C TYR A 44 -0.46 5.42 -21.74
N ILE A 45 0.54 5.28 -22.61
CA ILE A 45 1.39 4.10 -22.72
C ILE A 45 2.76 4.39 -22.08
N VAL A 46 3.17 3.54 -21.12
CA VAL A 46 4.49 3.62 -20.50
C VAL A 46 5.54 3.09 -21.48
N GLY A 47 6.39 3.96 -22.00
CA GLY A 47 7.31 3.62 -23.06
C GLY A 47 8.30 2.51 -22.73
N GLN A 48 8.69 2.37 -21.45
CA GLN A 48 9.59 1.29 -21.00
C GLN A 48 8.90 -0.09 -20.96
N SER A 49 7.57 -0.15 -20.99
CA SER A 49 6.82 -1.40 -20.96
C SER A 49 6.65 -2.05 -22.34
N VAL A 50 6.97 -1.34 -23.41
CA VAL A 50 6.85 -1.78 -24.80
C VAL A 50 8.20 -1.88 -25.49
N LYS A 51 8.29 -2.72 -26.53
CA LYS A 51 9.53 -2.92 -27.27
C LYS A 51 9.70 -1.84 -28.36
N TRP A 52 10.80 -1.12 -28.27
CA TRP A 52 11.23 -0.16 -29.27
C TRP A 52 12.07 -0.84 -30.34
N MET A 53 11.82 -0.50 -31.61
CA MET A 53 12.56 -1.01 -32.77
C MET A 53 13.24 0.17 -33.45
N GLN A 54 14.49 0.00 -33.82
CA GLN A 54 15.25 1.00 -34.56
C GLN A 54 14.60 1.27 -35.93
N VAL A 55 14.33 2.54 -36.23
CA VAL A 55 13.69 2.97 -37.47
C VAL A 55 14.65 3.76 -38.39
N ASP A 56 15.72 4.34 -37.78
CA ASP A 56 16.81 4.98 -38.51
C ASP A 56 18.11 4.88 -37.69
N THR A 57 19.17 5.65 -38.05
CA THR A 57 20.49 5.55 -37.40
C THR A 57 20.50 6.03 -35.95
N THR A 58 19.55 6.86 -35.54
CA THR A 58 19.52 7.50 -34.22
C THR A 58 18.26 7.13 -33.42
N ASP A 59 17.16 6.88 -34.10
CA ASP A 59 15.85 6.81 -33.46
C ASP A 59 15.23 5.43 -33.51
N SER A 60 14.50 5.12 -32.44
CA SER A 60 13.66 3.95 -32.32
C SER A 60 12.18 4.36 -32.19
N GLN A 61 11.27 3.43 -32.44
CA GLN A 61 9.83 3.66 -32.36
C GLN A 61 9.11 2.41 -31.82
N ALA A 62 8.13 2.59 -30.95
CA ALA A 62 7.24 1.55 -30.47
C ALA A 62 5.93 1.53 -31.27
N HIS A 63 5.36 0.35 -31.47
CA HIS A 63 4.09 0.15 -32.14
C HIS A 63 3.14 -0.68 -31.26
N VAL A 64 1.99 -0.13 -30.91
CA VAL A 64 0.98 -0.79 -30.06
C VAL A 64 -0.35 -0.87 -30.83
N GLU A 65 -0.85 -2.07 -31.05
CA GLU A 65 -2.18 -2.30 -31.58
C GLU A 65 -3.20 -2.11 -30.45
N VAL A 66 -4.28 -1.38 -30.75
CA VAL A 66 -5.39 -1.14 -29.81
C VAL A 66 -6.68 -1.64 -30.44
N ASN A 67 -7.41 -2.49 -29.70
CA ASN A 67 -8.75 -2.93 -30.07
C ASN A 67 -9.73 -2.39 -29.02
N VAL A 68 -10.70 -1.59 -29.45
CA VAL A 68 -11.75 -1.05 -28.60
C VAL A 68 -13.06 -1.74 -28.93
N LEU A 69 -13.70 -2.34 -27.94
CA LEU A 69 -14.98 -3.03 -28.09
C LEU A 69 -16.03 -2.40 -27.17
N PHE A 70 -17.17 -2.08 -27.72
CA PHE A 70 -18.36 -1.65 -27.00
C PHE A 70 -19.41 -2.77 -27.08
N LYS A 71 -19.87 -3.23 -25.90
CA LYS A 71 -20.83 -4.33 -25.82
C LYS A 71 -22.08 -3.87 -25.08
N GLN A 72 -23.22 -4.34 -25.53
CA GLN A 72 -24.53 -4.22 -24.85
C GLN A 72 -25.14 -5.61 -24.72
N ASN A 73 -25.56 -5.97 -23.52
CA ASN A 73 -26.12 -7.30 -23.24
C ASN A 73 -25.23 -8.46 -23.76
N GLY A 74 -23.91 -8.30 -23.59
CA GLY A 74 -22.89 -9.29 -24.00
C GLY A 74 -22.61 -9.33 -25.51
N LYS A 75 -23.30 -8.53 -26.35
CA LYS A 75 -23.06 -8.45 -27.79
C LYS A 75 -22.25 -7.22 -28.15
N THR A 76 -21.22 -7.37 -28.96
CA THR A 76 -20.47 -6.24 -29.54
C THR A 76 -21.35 -5.44 -30.48
N VAL A 77 -21.58 -4.16 -30.17
CA VAL A 77 -22.37 -3.22 -30.94
C VAL A 77 -21.53 -2.26 -31.77
N GLN A 78 -20.30 -2.00 -31.31
CA GLN A 78 -19.32 -1.17 -32.01
C GLN A 78 -17.91 -1.67 -31.68
N PHE A 79 -16.99 -1.59 -32.62
CA PHE A 79 -15.57 -1.88 -32.39
C PHE A 79 -14.69 -1.01 -33.29
N ASP A 80 -13.46 -0.82 -32.83
CA ASP A 80 -12.40 -0.20 -33.62
C ASP A 80 -11.08 -0.94 -33.37
N LYS A 81 -10.26 -1.01 -34.42
CA LYS A 81 -8.93 -1.61 -34.35
C LYS A 81 -7.94 -0.76 -35.11
N TYR A 82 -6.91 -0.27 -34.41
CA TYR A 82 -5.89 0.58 -34.98
C TYR A 82 -4.53 0.37 -34.30
N ALA A 83 -3.50 0.99 -34.84
CA ALA A 83 -2.16 0.96 -34.24
C ALA A 83 -1.69 2.37 -33.89
N ILE A 84 -1.18 2.52 -32.67
CA ILE A 84 -0.51 3.71 -32.20
C ILE A 84 0.99 3.55 -32.47
N LYS A 85 1.61 4.58 -33.02
CA LYS A 85 3.06 4.71 -33.12
C LYS A 85 3.53 5.74 -32.13
N SER A 86 4.54 5.40 -31.33
CA SER A 86 5.18 6.38 -30.47
C SER A 86 5.85 7.49 -31.31
N PRO A 87 6.12 8.66 -30.75
CA PRO A 87 7.12 9.54 -31.34
C PRO A 87 8.45 8.78 -31.52
N LYS A 88 9.24 9.20 -32.51
CA LYS A 88 10.62 8.70 -32.68
C LYS A 88 11.49 9.26 -31.55
N SER A 89 12.31 8.42 -30.95
CA SER A 89 13.19 8.82 -29.84
C SER A 89 14.40 7.87 -29.72
N LEU A 90 15.52 8.41 -29.22
CA LEU A 90 16.69 7.61 -28.87
C LEU A 90 16.38 6.67 -27.70
N ASP A 91 15.73 7.18 -26.66
CA ASP A 91 15.34 6.44 -25.47
C ASP A 91 13.84 6.23 -25.40
N PRO A 92 13.34 5.15 -24.75
CA PRO A 92 11.93 4.93 -24.55
C PRO A 92 11.26 6.07 -23.77
N ILE A 93 10.29 6.73 -24.40
CA ILE A 93 9.47 7.80 -23.81
C ILE A 93 8.02 7.35 -23.70
N ASN A 94 7.29 7.90 -22.73
CA ASN A 94 5.86 7.68 -22.64
C ASN A 94 5.13 8.43 -23.75
N PHE A 95 4.00 7.89 -24.22
CA PHE A 95 3.21 8.52 -25.29
C PHE A 95 1.71 8.36 -25.05
N VAL A 96 0.95 9.25 -25.62
CA VAL A 96 -0.49 9.36 -25.44
C VAL A 96 -1.22 9.23 -26.77
N ASP A 97 -2.47 8.79 -26.69
CA ASP A 97 -3.42 8.78 -27.80
C ASP A 97 -4.79 9.18 -27.28
N VAL A 98 -5.53 9.96 -28.07
CA VAL A 98 -6.88 10.41 -27.72
C VAL A 98 -7.85 9.96 -28.81
N LYS A 99 -8.90 9.23 -28.42
CA LYS A 99 -9.92 8.73 -29.35
C LYS A 99 -11.32 9.06 -28.85
N ARG A 100 -12.18 9.48 -29.79
CA ARG A 100 -13.59 9.79 -29.53
C ARG A 100 -14.48 8.86 -30.35
N TYR A 101 -15.49 8.29 -29.70
CA TYR A 101 -16.46 7.42 -30.33
C TYR A 101 -17.87 7.92 -30.03
N GLY A 102 -18.66 8.15 -31.09
CA GLY A 102 -20.09 8.43 -30.96
C GLY A 102 -20.82 7.24 -30.35
N LEU A 103 -21.70 7.49 -29.38
CA LEU A 103 -22.48 6.46 -28.70
C LEU A 103 -23.90 6.97 -28.43
N LYS A 104 -24.89 6.11 -28.70
CA LYS A 104 -26.28 6.35 -28.29
C LYS A 104 -26.41 6.21 -26.76
N ASN A 105 -27.48 6.76 -26.20
CA ASN A 105 -27.81 6.53 -24.80
C ASN A 105 -27.95 5.04 -24.52
N GLY A 106 -27.38 4.60 -23.40
CA GLY A 106 -27.41 3.20 -23.01
C GLY A 106 -26.32 2.84 -22.01
N LEU A 107 -26.40 1.61 -21.55
CA LEU A 107 -25.37 0.97 -20.72
C LEU A 107 -24.43 0.16 -21.62
N TYR A 108 -23.14 0.34 -21.46
CA TYR A 108 -22.12 -0.35 -22.25
C TYR A 108 -21.07 -0.99 -21.35
N ASP A 109 -20.68 -2.21 -21.69
CA ASP A 109 -19.44 -2.82 -21.25
C ASP A 109 -18.37 -2.47 -22.29
N ILE A 110 -17.32 -1.81 -21.86
CA ILE A 110 -16.17 -1.47 -22.70
C ILE A 110 -14.99 -2.39 -22.41
N GLU A 111 -14.31 -2.80 -23.47
CA GLU A 111 -13.09 -3.57 -23.39
C GLU A 111 -12.06 -2.96 -24.35
N VAL A 112 -10.89 -2.57 -23.81
CA VAL A 112 -9.77 -2.03 -24.58
C VAL A 112 -8.59 -2.98 -24.43
N GLN A 113 -8.16 -3.56 -25.54
CA GLN A 113 -7.05 -4.50 -25.60
C GLN A 113 -5.84 -3.83 -26.24
N PHE A 114 -4.69 -4.00 -25.64
CA PHE A 114 -3.41 -3.47 -26.10
C PHE A 114 -2.50 -4.64 -26.44
N LYS A 115 -1.80 -4.55 -27.56
CA LYS A 115 -0.83 -5.56 -27.99
C LYS A 115 0.43 -4.88 -28.52
N ASP A 116 1.56 -5.21 -27.96
CA ASP A 116 2.85 -4.77 -28.47
C ASP A 116 3.16 -5.52 -29.80
N LEU A 117 3.17 -4.79 -30.91
CA LEU A 117 3.44 -5.37 -32.22
C LEU A 117 4.90 -5.78 -32.41
N ASN A 118 5.81 -5.28 -31.56
CA ASN A 118 7.24 -5.58 -31.61
C ASN A 118 7.64 -6.68 -30.64
N LYS A 119 6.74 -7.16 -29.76
CA LYS A 119 7.01 -8.19 -28.75
C LYS A 119 5.79 -9.08 -28.54
N ALA A 120 5.87 -10.32 -29.02
CA ALA A 120 4.79 -11.29 -28.83
C ALA A 120 4.54 -11.59 -27.33
N GLY A 121 3.27 -11.71 -26.94
CA GLY A 121 2.86 -12.02 -25.58
C GLY A 121 3.01 -10.85 -24.61
N ASN A 122 3.22 -9.62 -25.10
CA ASN A 122 3.24 -8.40 -24.32
C ASN A 122 1.92 -7.65 -24.56
N ASP A 123 0.87 -8.05 -23.83
CA ASP A 123 -0.51 -7.62 -24.05
C ASP A 123 -1.10 -7.09 -22.73
N ALA A 124 -2.09 -6.21 -22.82
CA ALA A 124 -2.89 -5.75 -21.69
C ALA A 124 -4.37 -5.61 -22.08
N THR A 125 -5.26 -5.73 -21.12
CA THR A 125 -6.70 -5.54 -21.33
C THR A 125 -7.29 -4.70 -20.21
N TYR A 126 -7.99 -3.64 -20.59
CA TYR A 126 -8.78 -2.80 -19.71
C TYR A 126 -10.27 -3.08 -19.92
N LYS A 127 -11.04 -3.15 -18.82
CA LYS A 127 -12.50 -3.32 -18.86
C LYS A 127 -13.17 -2.33 -17.92
N SER A 128 -14.30 -1.78 -18.35
CA SER A 128 -15.12 -0.88 -17.55
C SER A 128 -16.57 -0.91 -18.02
N ASN A 129 -17.48 -0.42 -17.19
CA ASN A 129 -18.88 -0.21 -17.53
C ASN A 129 -19.14 1.29 -17.56
N ILE A 130 -19.89 1.75 -18.55
CA ILE A 130 -20.25 3.16 -18.71
C ILE A 130 -21.75 3.31 -18.94
N ILE A 131 -22.26 4.45 -18.52
CA ILE A 131 -23.64 4.87 -18.79
C ILE A 131 -23.57 6.16 -19.61
N VAL A 132 -24.14 6.13 -20.80
CA VAL A 132 -24.37 7.32 -21.62
C VAL A 132 -25.84 7.70 -21.46
N ASP A 133 -26.12 8.85 -20.83
CA ASP A 133 -27.48 9.32 -20.56
C ASP A 133 -27.54 10.83 -20.68
N TYR A 134 -27.58 11.33 -21.92
CA TYR A 134 -27.67 12.74 -22.22
C TYR A 134 -28.87 12.98 -23.17
N ASP A 135 -29.66 13.98 -22.80
CA ASP A 135 -30.79 14.44 -23.62
C ASP A 135 -30.77 15.98 -23.77
N ASN A 136 -31.77 16.55 -24.44
CA ASN A 136 -31.84 17.98 -24.69
C ASN A 136 -32.78 18.73 -23.69
N ILE A 137 -33.25 18.06 -22.68
CA ILE A 137 -34.28 18.58 -21.76
C ILE A 137 -33.75 18.65 -20.32
N ASN A 138 -33.26 17.53 -19.82
CA ASN A 138 -32.92 17.41 -18.43
C ASN A 138 -31.51 17.98 -18.14
N LEU A 139 -31.34 18.54 -16.94
CA LEU A 139 -30.02 18.91 -16.45
C LEU A 139 -29.17 17.65 -16.32
N ARG A 140 -28.00 17.65 -16.95
CA ARG A 140 -27.03 16.56 -16.90
C ARG A 140 -25.61 17.12 -16.72
N GLN A 141 -24.73 16.34 -16.14
CA GLN A 141 -23.29 16.60 -16.12
C GLN A 141 -22.57 15.56 -16.99
N SER A 142 -21.54 16.00 -17.71
CA SER A 142 -20.53 15.05 -18.26
C SER A 142 -19.84 14.31 -17.11
N ASP A 143 -19.08 13.28 -17.45
CA ASP A 143 -18.10 12.76 -16.51
C ASP A 143 -17.03 13.81 -16.20
N ILE A 144 -16.33 13.63 -15.07
CA ILE A 144 -15.23 14.47 -14.65
C ILE A 144 -13.94 13.93 -15.25
N GLN A 145 -13.24 14.77 -16.00
CA GLN A 145 -11.92 14.47 -16.54
C GLN A 145 -10.86 15.14 -15.66
N LEU A 146 -10.06 14.35 -14.96
CA LEU A 146 -8.91 14.85 -14.20
C LEU A 146 -7.75 15.07 -15.18
N LEU A 147 -7.04 16.19 -15.02
CA LEU A 147 -6.01 16.62 -15.94
C LEU A 147 -4.65 16.77 -15.25
N SER A 148 -3.59 16.44 -15.97
CA SER A 148 -2.21 16.77 -15.60
C SER A 148 -1.79 18.15 -16.11
N TYR A 149 -2.34 18.56 -17.26
CA TYR A 149 -1.99 19.82 -17.93
C TYR A 149 -3.15 20.33 -18.79
N PHE A 150 -3.19 21.65 -19.00
CA PHE A 150 -4.02 22.28 -20.02
C PHE A 150 -3.39 23.58 -20.51
N GLU A 151 -3.73 23.97 -21.74
CA GLU A 151 -3.38 25.27 -22.32
C GLU A 151 -4.40 25.72 -23.39
N ALA A 152 -4.42 26.99 -23.71
CA ALA A 152 -5.28 27.52 -24.75
C ALA A 152 -4.87 26.99 -26.13
N ASP A 153 -5.83 26.47 -26.90
CA ASP A 153 -5.71 26.06 -28.31
C ASP A 153 -6.97 26.52 -29.08
N SER A 154 -7.08 27.81 -29.26
CA SER A 154 -8.28 28.46 -29.83
C SER A 154 -8.70 27.91 -31.21
N LEU A 155 -7.78 27.26 -31.92
CA LEU A 155 -8.05 26.67 -33.23
C LEU A 155 -8.30 25.15 -33.17
N ASN A 156 -8.27 24.55 -31.99
CA ASN A 156 -8.40 23.10 -31.76
C ASN A 156 -7.49 22.26 -32.69
N LYS A 157 -6.24 22.72 -32.87
CA LYS A 157 -5.29 22.09 -33.80
C LYS A 157 -4.64 20.84 -33.27
N ARG A 158 -4.58 20.70 -31.95
CA ARG A 158 -3.96 19.52 -31.33
C ARG A 158 -5.00 18.42 -31.16
N GLU A 159 -4.55 17.20 -31.31
CA GLU A 159 -5.35 16.04 -30.92
C GLU A 159 -5.66 16.11 -29.40
N GLY A 160 -6.90 15.88 -29.00
CA GLY A 160 -7.34 16.09 -27.61
C GLY A 160 -7.90 17.48 -27.30
N SER A 161 -7.72 18.48 -28.17
CA SER A 161 -8.30 19.81 -27.96
C SER A 161 -9.83 19.78 -28.05
N LYS A 162 -10.46 20.56 -27.17
CA LYS A 162 -11.91 20.72 -27.08
C LYS A 162 -12.25 22.10 -26.55
N ASN A 163 -13.23 22.76 -27.16
CA ASN A 163 -13.69 24.10 -26.76
C ASN A 163 -12.57 25.15 -26.69
N GLY A 164 -11.59 25.08 -27.60
CA GLY A 164 -10.47 26.01 -27.65
C GLY A 164 -9.36 25.74 -26.61
N ILE A 165 -9.34 24.57 -26.01
CA ILE A 165 -8.42 24.20 -24.95
C ILE A 165 -7.83 22.81 -25.26
N PHE A 166 -6.51 22.72 -25.26
CA PHE A 166 -5.79 21.46 -25.22
C PHE A 166 -5.71 20.95 -23.79
N MET A 167 -6.01 19.66 -23.59
CA MET A 167 -6.06 19.04 -22.28
C MET A 167 -5.35 17.70 -22.30
N GLU A 168 -4.48 17.47 -21.31
CA GLU A 168 -3.88 16.16 -21.08
C GLU A 168 -4.52 15.52 -19.84
N ALA A 169 -5.09 14.33 -20.02
CA ALA A 169 -5.67 13.59 -18.92
C ALA A 169 -4.60 13.13 -17.92
N LEU A 170 -4.95 13.09 -16.64
CA LEU A 170 -4.09 12.60 -15.58
C LEU A 170 -3.88 11.07 -15.71
N PRO A 171 -2.65 10.59 -15.96
CA PRO A 171 -2.39 9.16 -16.04
C PRO A 171 -2.65 8.47 -14.70
N PHE A 172 -3.22 7.26 -14.75
CA PHE A 172 -3.46 6.39 -13.59
C PHE A 172 -4.34 7.03 -12.47
N GLY A 173 -4.93 8.20 -12.71
CA GLY A 173 -5.62 8.96 -11.65
C GLY A 173 -4.70 9.33 -10.48
N PHE A 174 -3.40 9.55 -10.76
CA PHE A 174 -2.37 9.67 -9.74
C PHE A 174 -1.66 11.03 -9.78
N TYR A 175 -1.79 11.80 -8.69
CA TYR A 175 -1.03 13.02 -8.46
C TYR A 175 0.20 12.72 -7.60
N ASP A 176 1.39 12.75 -8.20
CA ASP A 176 2.65 12.69 -7.47
C ASP A 176 2.95 14.03 -6.76
N ARG A 177 4.02 14.07 -5.98
CA ARG A 177 4.42 15.27 -5.23
C ARG A 177 4.69 16.51 -6.11
N ASN A 178 5.05 16.31 -7.38
CA ASN A 178 5.40 17.40 -8.29
C ASN A 178 4.15 18.04 -8.90
N LEU A 179 3.04 17.31 -8.98
CA LEU A 179 1.75 17.82 -9.42
C LEU A 179 1.05 18.51 -8.23
N THR A 180 1.30 19.79 -8.06
CA THR A 180 0.76 20.59 -6.94
C THR A 180 -0.63 21.13 -7.19
N SER A 181 -1.20 20.89 -8.37
CA SER A 181 -2.52 21.38 -8.76
C SER A 181 -3.42 20.22 -9.19
N LEU A 182 -4.60 20.10 -8.56
CA LEU A 182 -5.69 19.27 -9.06
C LEU A 182 -6.44 20.08 -10.10
N ILE A 183 -6.39 19.62 -11.34
CA ILE A 183 -7.05 20.26 -12.49
C ILE A 183 -8.15 19.31 -12.96
N PHE A 184 -9.34 19.84 -13.25
CA PHE A 184 -10.41 19.04 -13.82
C PHE A 184 -11.17 19.78 -14.89
N TYR A 185 -11.80 19.03 -15.76
CA TYR A 185 -12.75 19.49 -16.76
C TYR A 185 -14.04 18.68 -16.65
N ASN A 186 -15.19 19.40 -16.66
CA ASN A 186 -16.50 18.80 -16.89
C ASN A 186 -17.45 19.83 -17.51
N GLU A 187 -18.55 19.35 -18.04
CA GLU A 187 -19.61 20.16 -18.67
C GLU A 187 -20.95 19.93 -17.96
N VAL A 188 -21.72 20.99 -17.81
CA VAL A 188 -23.10 20.93 -17.31
C VAL A 188 -24.03 21.37 -18.41
N TYR A 189 -25.02 20.56 -18.73
CA TYR A 189 -25.91 20.74 -19.87
C TYR A 189 -27.30 21.15 -19.46
N ASN A 190 -27.98 21.95 -20.33
CA ASN A 190 -29.38 22.35 -20.22
C ASN A 190 -29.70 23.13 -18.92
N THR A 191 -28.74 23.86 -18.38
CA THR A 191 -28.96 24.66 -17.16
C THR A 191 -29.94 25.81 -17.42
N ASP A 192 -29.96 26.39 -18.63
CA ASP A 192 -30.90 27.43 -19.08
C ASP A 192 -32.37 26.99 -19.11
N GLN A 193 -32.63 25.70 -19.27
CA GLN A 193 -33.97 25.13 -19.24
C GLN A 193 -34.43 24.69 -17.86
N ASN A 194 -33.48 24.40 -16.95
CA ASN A 194 -33.78 23.78 -15.66
C ASN A 194 -33.54 24.72 -14.46
N ILE A 195 -32.77 25.80 -14.64
CA ILE A 195 -32.43 26.72 -13.57
C ILE A 195 -32.73 28.15 -14.06
N PRO A 196 -33.70 28.85 -13.45
CA PRO A 196 -34.11 30.16 -13.93
C PRO A 196 -33.14 31.29 -13.57
N GLU A 197 -32.18 31.05 -12.70
CA GLU A 197 -31.28 32.05 -12.12
C GLU A 197 -29.86 31.50 -11.91
N ASP A 198 -28.96 32.34 -11.43
CA ASP A 198 -27.59 31.91 -11.10
C ASP A 198 -27.59 30.70 -10.15
N PHE A 199 -26.72 29.77 -10.39
CA PHE A 199 -26.59 28.53 -9.63
C PHE A 199 -25.17 28.34 -9.07
N LEU A 200 -25.04 27.41 -8.14
CA LEU A 200 -23.80 27.14 -7.46
C LEU A 200 -23.21 25.79 -7.90
N ILE A 201 -21.96 25.82 -8.33
CA ILE A 201 -21.13 24.62 -8.49
C ILE A 201 -20.25 24.52 -7.26
N THR A 202 -20.34 23.38 -6.57
CA THR A 202 -19.47 23.08 -5.43
C THR A 202 -18.56 21.92 -5.79
N CYS A 203 -17.27 22.14 -5.62
CA CYS A 203 -16.23 21.13 -5.81
C CYS A 203 -15.70 20.73 -4.44
N THR A 204 -15.71 19.44 -4.14
CA THR A 204 -15.33 18.91 -2.83
C THR A 204 -14.32 17.79 -2.99
N VAL A 205 -13.25 17.80 -2.21
CA VAL A 205 -12.29 16.70 -2.07
C VAL A 205 -12.47 16.05 -0.71
N ILE A 206 -12.76 14.76 -0.68
CA ILE A 206 -12.89 13.96 0.55
C ILE A 206 -12.01 12.71 0.45
N LYS A 207 -11.59 12.15 1.59
CA LYS A 207 -10.92 10.84 1.60
C LYS A 207 -11.87 9.74 1.11
N ALA A 208 -11.38 8.84 0.25
CA ALA A 208 -12.22 7.80 -0.36
C ALA A 208 -12.76 6.79 0.66
N PHE A 209 -11.99 6.53 1.72
CA PHE A 209 -12.30 5.58 2.80
C PHE A 209 -12.39 6.27 4.17
N GLY A 210 -12.72 7.54 4.22
CA GLY A 210 -12.90 8.31 5.45
C GLY A 210 -14.21 8.00 6.16
N SER A 211 -14.32 8.45 7.41
CA SER A 211 -15.57 8.39 8.18
C SER A 211 -16.67 9.22 7.49
N PRO A 212 -17.95 8.78 7.54
CA PRO A 212 -19.08 9.56 7.00
C PRO A 212 -19.16 11.00 7.50
N ASN A 213 -18.64 11.29 8.70
CA ASN A 213 -18.62 12.60 9.33
C ASN A 213 -17.28 13.34 9.17
N GLU A 214 -16.35 12.80 8.39
CA GLU A 214 -15.05 13.45 8.16
C GLU A 214 -15.23 14.74 7.37
N LYS A 215 -14.60 15.81 7.84
CA LYS A 215 -14.63 17.10 7.15
C LYS A 215 -13.95 16.97 5.78
N PRO A 216 -14.51 17.61 4.75
CA PRO A 216 -13.84 17.66 3.45
C PRO A 216 -12.42 18.21 3.57
N SER A 217 -11.48 17.58 2.87
CA SER A 217 -10.10 18.07 2.78
C SER A 217 -10.04 19.43 2.06
N MET A 218 -10.93 19.62 1.09
CA MET A 218 -11.04 20.88 0.33
C MET A 218 -12.47 21.08 -0.13
N VAL A 219 -12.91 22.36 -0.15
CA VAL A 219 -14.20 22.78 -0.71
C VAL A 219 -14.00 24.09 -1.46
N ALA A 220 -14.56 24.17 -2.66
CA ALA A 220 -14.59 25.41 -3.44
C ALA A 220 -15.96 25.61 -4.10
N HIS A 221 -16.37 26.86 -4.18
CA HIS A 221 -17.66 27.24 -4.73
C HIS A 221 -17.48 28.17 -5.94
N ARG A 222 -18.29 27.99 -6.97
CA ARG A 222 -18.34 28.86 -8.14
C ARG A 222 -19.79 29.14 -8.51
N ARG A 223 -20.14 30.41 -8.61
CA ARG A 223 -21.43 30.85 -9.14
C ARG A 223 -21.33 30.90 -10.66
N LYS A 224 -22.33 30.38 -11.34
CA LYS A 224 -22.46 30.37 -12.79
C LYS A 224 -23.84 30.84 -13.22
N LYS A 225 -23.91 31.45 -14.41
CA LYS A 225 -25.15 31.75 -15.08
C LYS A 225 -25.63 30.56 -15.89
N PRO A 226 -26.97 30.33 -15.96
CA PRO A 226 -27.51 29.27 -16.82
C PRO A 226 -27.13 29.46 -18.30
N ALA A 227 -26.84 28.36 -18.97
CA ALA A 227 -26.59 28.28 -20.41
C ALA A 227 -26.85 26.85 -20.88
N THR A 228 -26.98 26.66 -22.19
CA THR A 228 -27.15 25.32 -22.79
C THR A 228 -25.99 24.40 -22.45
N VAL A 229 -24.77 24.94 -22.42
CA VAL A 229 -23.56 24.23 -21.95
C VAL A 229 -22.74 25.16 -21.07
N VAL A 230 -22.48 24.74 -19.85
CA VAL A 230 -21.59 25.43 -18.90
C VAL A 230 -20.35 24.60 -18.72
N THR A 231 -19.21 25.10 -19.19
CA THR A 231 -17.92 24.43 -19.03
C THR A 231 -17.27 24.78 -17.69
N ASN A 232 -16.69 23.81 -17.05
CA ASN A 232 -15.88 23.97 -15.84
C ASN A 232 -14.48 23.43 -16.12
N LEU A 233 -13.52 24.34 -16.16
CA LEU A 233 -12.10 24.05 -16.13
C LEU A 233 -11.54 24.82 -14.95
N LEU A 234 -11.18 24.13 -13.89
CA LEU A 234 -10.73 24.72 -12.64
C LEU A 234 -9.48 23.99 -12.14
N SER A 235 -8.67 24.73 -11.42
CA SER A 235 -7.46 24.23 -10.76
C SER A 235 -7.53 24.56 -9.27
N PHE A 236 -7.13 23.61 -8.43
CA PHE A 236 -7.04 23.74 -6.97
C PHE A 236 -5.63 23.41 -6.52
N ASP A 237 -5.08 24.22 -5.61
CA ASP A 237 -3.81 23.93 -4.99
C ASP A 237 -3.93 22.72 -4.06
N ILE A 238 -3.20 21.63 -4.36
CA ILE A 238 -3.09 20.41 -3.58
C ILE A 238 -1.68 20.19 -3.03
N ALA A 239 -0.83 21.23 -3.00
CA ALA A 239 0.53 21.12 -2.49
C ALA A 239 0.55 20.58 -1.05
N GLN A 240 -0.46 20.95 -0.25
CA GLN A 240 -0.61 20.51 1.13
C GLN A 240 -1.60 19.34 1.33
N LEU A 241 -2.12 18.74 0.25
CA LEU A 241 -2.96 17.56 0.37
C LEU A 241 -2.09 16.34 0.70
N GLU A 242 -2.46 15.63 1.75
CA GLU A 242 -1.75 14.44 2.24
C GLU A 242 -1.73 13.30 1.22
N SER A 243 -0.82 12.34 1.41
CA SER A 243 -0.88 11.08 0.67
C SER A 243 -2.15 10.31 1.02
N GLY A 244 -2.82 9.76 0.01
CA GLY A 244 -4.05 9.00 0.22
C GLY A 244 -4.89 8.82 -1.04
N ASN A 245 -6.01 8.14 -0.87
CA ASN A 245 -7.03 7.95 -1.90
C ASN A 245 -8.18 8.93 -1.64
N TYR A 246 -8.63 9.60 -2.70
CA TYR A 246 -9.61 10.68 -2.62
C TYR A 246 -10.73 10.52 -3.62
N ARG A 247 -11.90 11.06 -3.28
CA ARG A 247 -13.01 11.34 -4.18
C ARG A 247 -13.08 12.83 -4.41
N PHE A 248 -13.14 13.22 -5.67
CA PHE A 248 -13.43 14.57 -6.12
C PHE A 248 -14.88 14.61 -6.56
N ILE A 249 -15.70 15.43 -5.93
CA ILE A 249 -17.14 15.50 -6.13
C ILE A 249 -17.52 16.88 -6.65
N VAL A 250 -18.28 16.93 -7.73
CA VAL A 250 -18.86 18.16 -8.29
C VAL A 250 -20.37 18.12 -8.14
N THR A 251 -20.92 19.03 -7.34
CA THR A 251 -22.37 19.18 -7.14
C THR A 251 -22.87 20.45 -7.76
N ILE A 252 -24.09 20.37 -8.36
CA ILE A 252 -24.84 21.50 -8.89
C ILE A 252 -26.03 21.77 -7.96
N ARG A 253 -26.14 23.00 -7.47
CA ARG A 253 -27.21 23.39 -6.55
C ARG A 253 -27.89 24.69 -7.04
N ASN A 254 -29.20 24.77 -6.83
CA ASN A 254 -29.95 26.01 -7.05
C ASN A 254 -29.74 26.99 -5.88
N LYS A 255 -30.36 28.16 -5.93
CA LYS A 255 -30.25 29.18 -4.86
C LYS A 255 -30.88 28.74 -3.54
N ASN A 256 -31.83 27.79 -3.58
CA ASN A 256 -32.42 27.23 -2.35
C ASN A 256 -31.55 26.15 -1.72
N ASN A 257 -30.35 25.91 -2.30
CA ASN A 257 -29.41 24.87 -1.92
C ASN A 257 -29.88 23.43 -2.20
N ASP A 258 -30.91 23.25 -3.07
CA ASP A 258 -31.35 21.93 -3.50
C ASP A 258 -30.29 21.30 -4.42
N LEU A 259 -29.95 20.04 -4.17
CA LEU A 259 -29.03 19.27 -5.02
C LEU A 259 -29.73 18.87 -6.33
N LEU A 260 -29.24 19.39 -7.44
CA LEU A 260 -29.77 19.11 -8.77
C LEU A 260 -29.01 18.03 -9.52
N SER A 261 -27.70 17.93 -9.32
CA SER A 261 -26.85 16.93 -9.94
C SER A 261 -25.55 16.76 -9.16
N GLU A 262 -25.00 15.53 -9.21
CA GLU A 262 -23.72 15.18 -8.60
C GLU A 262 -22.94 14.25 -9.52
N LYS A 263 -21.64 14.48 -9.61
CA LYS A 263 -20.68 13.59 -10.29
C LYS A 263 -19.42 13.47 -9.44
N GLU A 264 -18.77 12.30 -9.50
CA GLU A 264 -17.52 12.07 -8.78
C GLU A 264 -16.45 11.44 -9.66
N ALA A 265 -15.20 11.67 -9.27
CA ALA A 265 -14.02 11.02 -9.83
C ALA A 265 -13.09 10.61 -8.69
N PHE A 266 -12.37 9.51 -8.88
CA PHE A 266 -11.40 9.00 -7.91
C PHE A 266 -9.98 9.38 -8.33
N PHE A 267 -9.15 9.72 -7.34
CA PHE A 267 -7.72 9.93 -7.56
C PHE A 267 -6.88 9.50 -6.35
N GLN A 268 -5.60 9.26 -6.62
CA GLN A 268 -4.59 9.01 -5.59
C GLN A 268 -3.62 10.19 -5.51
N ARG A 269 -3.20 10.53 -4.31
CA ARG A 269 -2.18 11.53 -4.03
C ARG A 269 -0.97 10.86 -3.36
N SER A 270 0.24 11.14 -3.85
CA SER A 270 1.48 10.84 -3.14
C SER A 270 2.18 12.15 -2.79
N ASN A 271 2.26 12.45 -1.51
CA ASN A 271 2.91 13.65 -0.97
C ASN A 271 3.68 13.29 0.31
N PRO A 272 4.78 12.53 0.18
CA PRO A 272 5.52 12.01 1.32
C PRO A 272 6.17 13.09 2.18
N THR A 273 6.39 14.29 1.62
CA THR A 273 6.96 15.42 2.36
C THR A 273 5.93 16.21 3.15
N PHE A 274 4.65 16.11 2.78
CA PHE A 274 3.55 16.73 3.50
C PHE A 274 2.69 15.65 4.14
N ASN A 275 3.15 15.16 5.28
CA ASN A 275 2.37 14.23 6.07
C ASN A 275 1.82 15.03 7.27
N ARG A 276 0.48 15.00 7.49
CA ARG A 276 -0.17 15.63 8.67
C ARG A 276 0.54 15.26 9.97
N LEU A 277 1.13 14.05 10.00
CA LEU A 277 1.91 13.59 11.15
C LEU A 277 3.15 14.46 11.43
N ASP A 278 3.72 15.15 10.43
CA ASP A 278 4.89 16.01 10.61
C ASP A 278 4.52 17.44 11.05
N THR A 279 3.24 17.83 10.85
CA THR A 279 2.71 19.15 11.22
C THR A 279 1.86 19.15 12.50
N LEU A 280 1.71 17.99 13.16
CA LEU A 280 0.94 17.88 14.39
C LEU A 280 1.55 18.76 15.49
N SER A 281 0.82 19.77 15.90
CA SER A 281 1.12 20.56 17.08
C SER A 281 0.80 19.79 18.37
N THR A 282 1.42 20.18 19.48
CA THR A 282 1.12 19.63 20.81
C THR A 282 -0.37 19.77 21.18
N GLU A 283 -1.01 20.82 20.71
CA GLU A 283 -2.45 21.06 20.95
C GLU A 283 -3.34 20.05 20.25
N THR A 284 -3.04 19.72 19.00
CA THR A 284 -3.76 18.69 18.22
C THR A 284 -3.57 17.30 18.84
N ILE A 285 -2.36 16.97 19.31
CA ILE A 285 -2.06 15.70 19.96
C ILE A 285 -2.85 15.49 21.25
N ASN A 286 -3.12 16.57 22.00
CA ASN A 286 -3.90 16.47 23.23
C ASN A 286 -5.40 16.14 22.99
N GLN A 287 -5.89 16.24 21.74
CA GLN A 287 -7.24 15.82 21.35
C GLN A 287 -7.31 14.34 20.93
N GLU A 288 -6.16 13.73 20.68
CA GLU A 288 -6.06 12.33 20.29
C GLU A 288 -6.06 11.40 21.52
N PHE A 289 -6.22 10.10 21.33
CA PHE A 289 -6.26 9.11 22.41
C PHE A 289 -5.06 9.20 23.37
N VAL A 290 -3.88 9.54 22.87
CA VAL A 290 -2.67 9.75 23.66
C VAL A 290 -2.75 10.97 24.58
N GLY A 291 -3.62 11.92 24.28
CA GLY A 291 -3.75 13.18 25.03
C GLY A 291 -4.21 12.97 26.47
N GLN A 292 -5.04 11.97 26.72
CA GLN A 292 -5.63 11.65 28.03
C GLN A 292 -4.79 10.62 28.82
N MET A 293 -3.69 10.11 28.25
CA MET A 293 -2.87 9.08 28.91
C MET A 293 -2.11 9.66 30.11
N SER A 294 -2.06 8.90 31.21
CA SER A 294 -1.17 9.21 32.32
C SER A 294 0.31 9.08 31.89
N GLU A 295 1.22 9.81 32.53
CA GLU A 295 2.67 9.69 32.26
C GLU A 295 3.19 8.25 32.42
N LYS A 296 2.65 7.52 33.38
CA LYS A 296 2.99 6.12 33.64
C LYS A 296 2.55 5.23 32.45
N ASP A 297 1.31 5.38 32.01
CA ASP A 297 0.76 4.58 30.90
C ASP A 297 1.43 4.93 29.58
N LEU A 298 1.72 6.22 29.36
CA LEU A 298 2.44 6.70 28.20
C LEU A 298 3.84 6.10 28.12
N ARG A 299 4.59 6.19 29.23
CA ARG A 299 5.94 5.61 29.32
C ARG A 299 5.95 4.11 29.13
N TYR A 300 4.97 3.40 29.73
CA TYR A 300 4.79 1.97 29.58
C TYR A 300 4.54 1.60 28.11
N SER A 301 3.63 2.32 27.45
CA SER A 301 3.27 2.11 26.04
C SER A 301 4.45 2.38 25.10
N VAL A 302 5.14 3.51 25.24
CA VAL A 302 6.32 3.84 24.44
C VAL A 302 7.41 2.77 24.62
N ARG A 303 7.65 2.32 25.85
CA ARG A 303 8.65 1.30 26.12
C ARG A 303 8.31 -0.05 25.50
N SER A 304 7.01 -0.42 25.48
CA SER A 304 6.57 -1.71 24.91
C SER A 304 6.82 -1.82 23.41
N ILE A 305 6.87 -0.69 22.67
CA ILE A 305 7.10 -0.69 21.23
C ILE A 305 8.57 -0.54 20.83
N MET A 306 9.49 -0.30 21.78
CA MET A 306 10.92 -0.08 21.49
C MET A 306 11.56 -1.22 20.69
N MET A 307 11.10 -2.45 20.87
CA MET A 307 11.62 -3.62 20.15
C MET A 307 11.06 -3.76 18.73
N GLN A 308 10.13 -2.90 18.34
CA GLN A 308 9.48 -2.93 17.03
C GLN A 308 9.84 -1.75 16.12
N ILE A 309 10.53 -0.75 16.66
CA ILE A 309 11.01 0.41 15.91
C ILE A 309 12.38 0.14 15.29
N PRO A 310 12.73 0.85 14.20
CA PRO A 310 14.07 0.78 13.60
C PRO A 310 15.18 1.14 14.59
N GLU A 311 16.36 0.56 14.42
CA GLU A 311 17.49 0.73 15.33
C GLU A 311 17.93 2.21 15.44
N GLU A 312 17.85 2.96 14.34
CA GLU A 312 18.14 4.40 14.30
C GLU A 312 17.19 5.24 15.15
N GLU A 313 15.95 4.78 15.38
CA GLU A 313 14.97 5.48 16.22
C GLU A 313 15.12 5.16 17.71
N VAL A 314 15.72 4.00 18.07
CA VAL A 314 15.85 3.54 19.46
C VAL A 314 16.60 4.53 20.34
N ALA A 315 17.68 5.14 19.82
CA ALA A 315 18.47 6.12 20.57
C ALA A 315 17.65 7.37 20.90
N ILE A 316 16.85 7.87 19.93
CA ILE A 316 15.99 9.04 20.08
C ILE A 316 14.90 8.77 21.12
N VAL A 317 14.23 7.62 21.02
CA VAL A 317 13.16 7.21 21.95
C VAL A 317 13.71 7.00 23.36
N SER A 318 14.90 6.42 23.48
CA SER A 318 15.58 6.24 24.77
C SER A 318 15.91 7.57 25.45
N ASP A 319 16.38 8.56 24.68
CA ASP A 319 16.67 9.91 25.19
C ASP A 319 15.39 10.63 25.64
N MET A 320 14.32 10.53 24.85
CA MET A 320 12.99 11.06 25.16
C MET A 320 12.41 10.45 26.44
N LEU A 321 12.58 9.15 26.67
CA LEU A 321 12.16 8.46 27.90
C LEU A 321 13.00 8.89 29.10
N LYS A 322 14.33 9.09 28.95
CA LYS A 322 15.23 9.57 29.98
C LYS A 322 14.93 11.01 30.42
N LYS A 323 14.63 11.88 29.44
CA LYS A 323 14.27 13.28 29.69
C LYS A 323 12.84 13.46 30.21
N GLN A 324 12.05 12.40 30.23
CA GLN A 324 10.64 12.41 30.61
C GLN A 324 9.79 13.43 29.80
N ASP A 325 10.16 13.64 28.54
CA ASP A 325 9.45 14.55 27.64
C ASP A 325 8.09 13.97 27.23
N THR A 326 7.07 14.27 28.01
CA THR A 326 5.69 13.78 27.82
C THR A 326 5.12 14.19 26.47
N SER A 327 5.42 15.41 26.02
CA SER A 327 4.90 15.91 24.73
C SER A 327 5.51 15.15 23.56
N ALA A 328 6.82 14.91 23.58
CA ALA A 328 7.50 14.12 22.56
C ALA A 328 7.04 12.66 22.60
N GLN A 329 6.82 12.08 23.78
CA GLN A 329 6.30 10.72 23.92
C GLN A 329 4.90 10.56 23.35
N LYS A 330 3.97 11.52 23.60
CA LYS A 330 2.62 11.53 23.02
C LYS A 330 2.68 11.59 21.50
N LEU A 331 3.47 12.53 20.96
CA LEU A 331 3.65 12.71 19.54
C LEU A 331 4.21 11.44 18.87
N PHE A 332 5.25 10.85 19.48
CA PHE A 332 5.87 9.63 18.98
C PHE A 332 4.88 8.46 18.97
N LEU A 333 4.20 8.22 20.10
CA LEU A 333 3.25 7.12 20.24
C LEU A 333 2.09 7.24 19.23
N PHE A 334 1.53 8.44 19.09
CA PHE A 334 0.47 8.69 18.12
C PHE A 334 0.95 8.47 16.68
N LYS A 335 2.11 9.05 16.30
CA LYS A 335 2.69 8.87 14.96
C LYS A 335 2.94 7.40 14.64
N TYR A 336 3.44 6.63 15.59
CA TYR A 336 3.69 5.21 15.43
C TYR A 336 2.41 4.44 15.06
N TRP A 337 1.32 4.66 15.79
CA TRP A 337 0.06 3.96 15.57
C TRP A 337 -0.69 4.48 14.35
N ALA A 338 -0.65 5.77 14.10
CA ALA A 338 -1.24 6.36 12.90
C ALA A 338 -0.53 5.90 11.60
N LYS A 339 0.78 5.60 11.68
CA LYS A 339 1.52 4.98 10.56
C LYS A 339 1.11 3.51 10.35
N LYS A 340 0.78 2.79 11.42
CA LYS A 340 0.33 1.39 11.34
C LYS A 340 -1.12 1.24 10.93
N SER A 341 -1.99 2.10 11.42
CA SER A 341 -3.41 2.11 11.10
C SER A 341 -3.91 3.54 11.01
N ALA A 342 -3.86 4.12 9.81
CA ALA A 342 -4.25 5.51 9.59
C ALA A 342 -5.74 5.77 9.87
N ALA A 343 -6.60 4.76 9.67
CA ALA A 343 -8.05 4.89 9.89
C ALA A 343 -8.46 4.75 11.37
N MET A 344 -7.78 3.89 12.13
CA MET A 344 -8.15 3.54 13.52
C MET A 344 -6.89 3.34 14.38
N PRO A 345 -6.10 4.39 14.64
CA PRO A 345 -4.86 4.28 15.40
C PRO A 345 -5.08 3.84 16.85
N GLU A 346 -6.15 4.32 17.50
CA GLU A 346 -6.53 3.96 18.87
C GLU A 346 -6.87 2.48 18.99
N GLN A 347 -7.69 1.94 18.07
CA GLN A 347 -8.05 0.54 18.09
C GLN A 347 -6.82 -0.36 17.92
N ALA A 348 -5.92 -0.03 16.97
CA ALA A 348 -4.69 -0.77 16.76
C ALA A 348 -3.76 -0.72 17.98
N TYR A 349 -3.73 0.42 18.68
CA TYR A 349 -3.05 0.58 19.95
C TYR A 349 -3.65 -0.33 21.03
N ASP A 350 -4.97 -0.32 21.20
CA ASP A 350 -5.66 -1.10 22.25
C ASP A 350 -5.45 -2.59 22.04
N GLU A 351 -5.60 -3.10 20.82
CA GLU A 351 -5.37 -4.51 20.49
C GLU A 351 -3.92 -4.94 20.81
N TYR A 352 -2.95 -4.11 20.49
CA TYR A 352 -1.55 -4.35 20.83
C TYR A 352 -1.34 -4.33 22.32
N MET A 353 -1.88 -3.36 23.06
CA MET A 353 -1.73 -3.23 24.50
C MET A 353 -2.39 -4.36 25.29
N MET A 354 -3.44 -4.97 24.78
CA MET A 354 -3.99 -6.21 25.36
C MET A 354 -2.95 -7.34 25.31
N THR A 355 -2.26 -7.47 24.20
CA THR A 355 -1.17 -8.45 24.04
C THR A 355 0.03 -8.10 24.97
N VAL A 356 0.44 -6.84 25.01
CA VAL A 356 1.53 -6.38 25.89
C VAL A 356 1.24 -6.69 27.37
N LYS A 357 0.04 -6.39 27.85
CA LYS A 357 -0.38 -6.69 29.24
C LYS A 357 -0.39 -8.18 29.54
N THR A 358 -0.77 -9.00 28.57
CA THR A 358 -0.75 -10.46 28.69
C THR A 358 0.70 -10.96 28.79
N VAL A 359 1.58 -10.48 27.91
CA VAL A 359 3.02 -10.81 27.89
C VAL A 359 3.70 -10.36 29.21
N ASP A 360 3.37 -9.15 29.66
CA ASP A 360 3.90 -8.61 30.90
C ASP A 360 3.56 -9.49 32.10
N ARG A 361 2.30 -9.93 32.21
CA ARG A 361 1.82 -10.84 33.25
C ARG A 361 2.47 -12.22 33.16
N THR A 362 2.62 -12.75 31.95
CA THR A 362 3.08 -14.13 31.72
C THR A 362 4.59 -14.27 31.92
N TYR A 363 5.36 -13.29 31.45
CA TYR A 363 6.84 -13.39 31.42
C TYR A 363 7.56 -12.43 32.36
N GLY A 364 6.83 -11.63 33.13
CA GLY A 364 7.40 -10.75 34.14
C GLY A 364 8.17 -11.53 35.24
N ASN A 365 9.36 -11.07 35.57
CA ASN A 365 10.27 -11.68 36.56
C ASN A 365 10.40 -10.85 37.83
N GLY A 366 9.60 -9.80 38.00
CA GLY A 366 9.65 -8.89 39.15
C GLY A 366 10.78 -7.84 39.11
N MET A 367 11.70 -7.91 38.14
CA MET A 367 12.82 -6.96 37.99
C MET A 367 12.62 -5.97 36.84
N GLY A 368 11.56 -6.10 36.09
CA GLY A 368 11.19 -5.26 34.96
C GLY A 368 9.89 -5.72 34.36
N PHE A 369 9.55 -5.19 33.17
CA PHE A 369 8.36 -5.61 32.46
C PHE A 369 8.59 -6.95 31.77
N GLY A 370 7.53 -7.76 31.66
CA GLY A 370 7.59 -9.05 30.98
C GLY A 370 8.00 -8.95 29.52
N PHE A 371 7.65 -7.85 28.84
CA PHE A 371 8.04 -7.58 27.47
C PHE A 371 9.53 -7.20 27.31
N ASP A 372 10.24 -6.83 28.39
CA ASP A 372 11.68 -6.61 28.39
C ASP A 372 12.46 -7.93 28.49
N THR A 373 11.83 -9.02 28.87
CA THR A 373 12.45 -10.36 28.91
C THR A 373 12.62 -10.92 27.48
N ASP A 374 13.58 -11.83 27.28
CA ASP A 374 13.81 -12.44 25.98
C ASP A 374 12.57 -13.16 25.44
N ARG A 375 11.82 -13.87 26.31
CA ARG A 375 10.57 -14.55 25.94
C ARG A 375 9.49 -13.54 25.53
N GLY A 376 9.30 -12.49 26.33
CA GLY A 376 8.31 -11.45 26.03
C GLY A 376 8.64 -10.70 24.75
N ARG A 377 9.92 -10.39 24.52
CA ARG A 377 10.42 -9.76 23.30
C ARG A 377 10.11 -10.61 22.05
N ILE A 378 10.47 -11.90 22.09
CA ILE A 378 10.21 -12.83 20.99
C ILE A 378 8.70 -12.98 20.74
N PHE A 379 7.89 -13.09 21.80
CA PHE A 379 6.45 -13.17 21.68
C PHE A 379 5.84 -11.92 21.01
N LEU A 380 6.23 -10.71 21.44
CA LEU A 380 5.72 -9.47 20.83
C LEU A 380 6.21 -9.26 19.39
N LYS A 381 7.39 -9.77 19.06
CA LYS A 381 7.99 -9.61 17.73
C LYS A 381 7.41 -10.59 16.69
N TYR A 382 7.16 -11.83 17.10
CA TYR A 382 6.80 -12.93 16.20
C TYR A 382 5.45 -13.56 16.49
N GLY A 383 4.77 -13.11 17.54
CA GLY A 383 3.49 -13.67 17.95
C GLY A 383 3.63 -14.92 18.81
N ARG A 384 2.51 -15.61 18.99
CA ARG A 384 2.42 -16.84 19.77
C ARG A 384 3.15 -17.98 19.03
N PRO A 385 4.04 -18.73 19.69
CA PRO A 385 4.63 -19.93 19.08
C PRO A 385 3.56 -21.00 18.79
N THR A 386 3.81 -21.80 17.79
CA THR A 386 2.94 -22.93 17.42
C THR A 386 2.97 -24.01 18.49
N ASP A 387 4.17 -24.25 19.05
CA ASP A 387 4.37 -25.20 20.13
C ASP A 387 5.42 -24.73 21.13
N ILE A 388 5.29 -25.15 22.40
CA ILE A 388 6.21 -24.87 23.49
C ILE A 388 6.52 -26.15 24.25
N ILE A 389 7.79 -26.55 24.26
CA ILE A 389 8.26 -27.63 25.10
C ILE A 389 8.98 -27.02 26.31
N THR A 390 8.49 -27.33 27.52
CA THR A 390 9.11 -26.92 28.78
C THR A 390 9.80 -28.11 29.42
N VAL A 391 11.08 -27.96 29.75
CA VAL A 391 11.86 -28.96 30.48
C VAL A 391 12.38 -28.32 31.78
N GLU A 392 11.74 -28.69 32.87
CA GLU A 392 12.09 -28.16 34.21
C GLU A 392 13.20 -28.95 34.88
N ASN A 393 13.25 -30.26 34.62
CA ASN A 393 14.15 -31.18 35.31
C ASN A 393 14.94 -32.04 34.31
N GLU A 394 16.16 -31.62 34.07
CA GLU A 394 17.15 -32.41 33.35
C GLU A 394 18.47 -32.40 34.11
N THR A 395 19.06 -33.55 34.38
CA THR A 395 20.14 -33.74 35.34
C THR A 395 21.39 -32.87 35.06
N SER A 396 21.58 -32.42 33.88
CA SER A 396 22.79 -31.71 33.43
C SER A 396 22.54 -30.32 32.86
N ALA A 397 21.30 -29.84 32.88
CA ALA A 397 20.91 -28.55 32.34
C ALA A 397 20.04 -27.75 33.32
N PRO A 398 20.12 -26.43 33.35
CA PRO A 398 19.10 -25.61 33.99
C PRO A 398 17.77 -25.74 33.23
N PRO A 399 16.64 -25.37 33.84
CA PRO A 399 15.35 -25.35 33.13
C PRO A 399 15.44 -24.62 31.78
N TYR A 400 14.83 -25.20 30.78
CA TYR A 400 14.80 -24.59 29.43
C TYR A 400 13.46 -24.77 28.75
N GLU A 401 13.18 -23.90 27.77
CA GLU A 401 12.01 -23.96 26.90
C GLU A 401 12.45 -23.93 25.45
N ILE A 402 11.80 -24.72 24.63
CA ILE A 402 11.94 -24.71 23.16
C ILE A 402 10.62 -24.22 22.59
N TRP A 403 10.67 -23.11 21.85
CA TRP A 403 9.52 -22.57 21.15
C TRP A 403 9.67 -22.85 19.66
N ALA A 404 8.64 -23.47 19.07
CA ALA A 404 8.57 -23.76 17.65
C ALA A 404 7.53 -22.87 16.96
N TYR A 405 7.89 -22.32 15.83
CA TYR A 405 7.04 -21.54 14.92
C TYR A 405 6.97 -22.26 13.58
N ALA A 406 5.82 -22.78 13.20
CA ALA A 406 5.62 -23.40 11.89
C ALA A 406 5.89 -22.39 10.77
N GLN A 407 5.41 -21.15 10.96
CA GLN A 407 5.64 -20.03 10.05
C GLN A 407 5.70 -18.72 10.83
N ILE A 408 6.63 -17.84 10.45
CA ILE A 408 6.69 -16.45 10.93
C ILE A 408 6.32 -15.54 9.76
N GLU A 409 5.16 -14.88 9.83
CA GLU A 409 4.64 -14.02 8.75
C GLU A 409 5.56 -12.84 8.46
N LYS A 410 6.13 -12.22 9.48
CA LYS A 410 6.93 -10.99 9.38
C LYS A 410 8.16 -11.12 8.48
N ASN A 411 8.80 -12.29 8.42
CA ASN A 411 10.01 -12.55 7.64
C ASN A 411 9.90 -13.78 6.74
N GLN A 412 8.70 -14.34 6.61
CA GLN A 412 8.34 -15.51 5.78
C GLN A 412 9.25 -16.73 6.02
N GLN A 413 9.75 -16.90 7.24
CA GLN A 413 10.52 -18.07 7.63
C GLN A 413 9.59 -19.16 8.14
N THR A 414 9.91 -20.40 7.79
CA THR A 414 9.20 -21.60 8.24
C THR A 414 10.09 -22.45 9.12
N ASN A 415 9.48 -23.24 9.99
CA ASN A 415 10.17 -24.16 10.90
C ASN A 415 11.26 -23.46 11.74
N VAL A 416 10.89 -22.34 12.36
CA VAL A 416 11.81 -21.54 13.18
C VAL A 416 11.70 -21.98 14.64
N LYS A 417 12.85 -22.12 15.28
CA LYS A 417 12.95 -22.56 16.67
C LYS A 417 13.77 -21.61 17.51
N PHE A 418 13.36 -21.45 18.75
CA PHE A 418 14.07 -20.69 19.79
C PHE A 418 14.25 -21.59 21.01
N ILE A 419 15.44 -21.58 21.62
CA ILE A 419 15.67 -22.21 22.90
C ILE A 419 16.03 -21.15 23.94
N PHE A 420 15.27 -21.13 25.02
CA PHE A 420 15.48 -20.28 26.18
C PHE A 420 15.90 -21.14 27.36
N TYR A 421 16.82 -20.65 28.21
CA TYR A 421 17.26 -21.36 29.40
C TYR A 421 17.27 -20.42 30.61
N ASN A 422 17.12 -20.98 31.81
CA ASN A 422 17.09 -20.22 33.05
C ASN A 422 18.32 -20.54 33.94
N PRO A 423 19.47 -19.94 33.63
CA PRO A 423 20.73 -20.25 34.37
C PRO A 423 20.74 -19.75 35.80
N SER A 424 19.91 -18.79 36.16
CA SER A 424 19.84 -18.17 37.48
C SER A 424 18.78 -18.79 38.38
N LEU A 425 17.92 -19.66 37.85
CA LEU A 425 16.81 -20.29 38.58
C LEU A 425 15.81 -19.29 39.18
N ILE A 426 15.82 -18.04 38.72
CA ILE A 426 14.86 -17.03 39.13
C ILE A 426 13.56 -17.25 38.37
N THR A 427 12.42 -17.04 39.02
CA THR A 427 11.11 -17.11 38.38
C THR A 427 11.09 -16.27 37.10
N ASN A 428 10.75 -16.87 35.97
CA ASN A 428 10.75 -16.24 34.64
C ASN A 428 12.12 -15.67 34.17
N GLY A 429 13.24 -16.10 34.79
CA GLY A 429 14.62 -15.64 34.47
C GLY A 429 15.20 -16.26 33.18
N TYR A 430 14.35 -16.63 32.23
CA TYR A 430 14.75 -17.25 30.97
C TYR A 430 15.44 -16.26 30.02
N ARG A 431 16.55 -16.71 29.44
CA ARG A 431 17.31 -15.97 28.42
C ARG A 431 17.35 -16.73 27.13
N LEU A 432 17.37 -16.03 26.00
CA LEU A 432 17.52 -16.63 24.70
C LEU A 432 18.93 -17.20 24.55
N LEU A 433 19.03 -18.51 24.38
CA LEU A 433 20.28 -19.24 24.22
C LEU A 433 20.68 -19.39 22.74
N HIS A 434 19.71 -19.76 21.90
CA HIS A 434 19.92 -19.97 20.48
C HIS A 434 18.60 -19.87 19.71
N SER A 435 18.68 -19.56 18.41
CA SER A 435 17.55 -19.68 17.49
C SER A 435 18.00 -20.06 16.08
N THR A 436 17.06 -20.57 15.28
CA THR A 436 17.22 -20.71 13.83
C THR A 436 16.69 -19.48 13.07
N CYS A 437 16.16 -18.49 13.79
CA CYS A 437 15.58 -17.28 13.22
C CYS A 437 16.65 -16.34 12.66
N ARG A 438 16.47 -15.88 11.42
CA ARG A 438 17.34 -14.84 10.84
C ARG A 438 17.12 -13.52 11.58
N GLY A 439 18.21 -12.87 11.98
CA GLY A 439 18.18 -11.62 12.72
C GLY A 439 18.02 -11.78 14.23
N GLU A 440 18.09 -13.02 14.77
CA GLU A 440 18.15 -13.32 16.18
C GLU A 440 19.46 -14.07 16.51
N ILE A 441 19.71 -14.29 17.81
CA ILE A 441 20.93 -14.95 18.28
C ILE A 441 21.03 -16.35 17.70
N GLN A 442 22.07 -16.62 16.93
CA GLN A 442 22.42 -17.93 16.40
C GLN A 442 23.71 -18.43 17.05
N ASN A 443 23.58 -19.02 18.21
CA ASN A 443 24.71 -19.56 18.96
C ASN A 443 24.99 -21.01 18.53
N THR A 444 26.04 -21.24 17.78
CA THR A 444 26.43 -22.58 17.32
C THR A 444 26.92 -23.50 18.45
N ARG A 445 27.29 -22.94 19.59
CA ARG A 445 27.76 -23.67 20.79
C ARG A 445 26.69 -23.78 21.88
N TRP A 446 25.42 -23.54 21.55
CA TRP A 446 24.35 -23.52 22.53
C TRP A 446 24.25 -24.79 23.39
N LYS A 447 24.61 -25.95 22.86
CA LYS A 447 24.63 -27.21 23.60
C LYS A 447 25.68 -27.19 24.72
N SER A 448 26.89 -26.75 24.41
CA SER A 448 27.94 -26.57 25.42
C SER A 448 27.56 -25.56 26.49
N ASP A 449 26.90 -24.47 26.08
CA ASP A 449 26.50 -23.42 27.01
C ASP A 449 25.31 -23.86 27.89
N LEU A 450 24.41 -24.67 27.40
CA LEU A 450 23.28 -25.25 28.16
C LEU A 450 23.80 -26.20 29.25
N TYR A 451 24.77 -27.06 28.92
CA TYR A 451 25.32 -28.07 29.83
C TYR A 451 26.61 -27.64 30.52
N LYS A 452 26.93 -26.36 30.54
CA LYS A 452 28.17 -25.79 31.07
C LYS A 452 28.47 -26.18 32.53
N ASN A 453 27.43 -26.32 33.33
CA ASN A 453 27.54 -26.65 34.76
C ASN A 453 27.35 -28.14 35.04
N ALA A 454 27.38 -28.99 34.04
CA ALA A 454 27.34 -30.42 34.24
C ALA A 454 28.60 -30.92 34.96
N PRO A 455 28.53 -31.99 35.77
CA PRO A 455 29.72 -32.60 36.41
C PRO A 455 30.82 -32.88 35.39
N GLU A 456 32.07 -32.76 35.80
CA GLU A 456 33.26 -32.83 34.90
C GLU A 456 33.31 -34.11 34.06
N ASN A 457 32.87 -35.24 34.63
CA ASN A 457 32.72 -36.50 33.89
C ASN A 457 31.66 -36.50 32.78
N GLN A 458 30.77 -35.49 32.78
CA GLN A 458 29.72 -35.28 31.77
C GLN A 458 30.06 -34.11 30.84
N GLN A 459 31.03 -33.25 31.16
CA GLN A 459 31.47 -32.11 30.35
C GLN A 459 32.34 -32.50 29.16
N THR A 460 33.05 -33.60 29.25
CA THR A 460 33.94 -34.10 28.19
C THR A 460 33.29 -34.92 27.11
N GLY A 461 32.00 -34.77 26.91
CA GLY A 461 31.27 -35.40 25.80
C GLY A 461 31.52 -34.70 24.49
N SER A 462 31.17 -35.40 23.44
CA SER A 462 31.24 -35.18 22.00
C SER A 462 30.90 -33.77 21.46
N TYR A 463 30.36 -32.88 22.26
CA TYR A 463 30.00 -31.52 21.86
C TYR A 463 31.20 -30.61 21.57
N ILE A 464 32.38 -30.94 22.11
CA ILE A 464 33.60 -30.17 21.85
C ILE A 464 34.32 -30.68 20.58
N ASN A 465 34.22 -31.99 20.24
CA ASN A 465 34.98 -32.59 19.17
C ASN A 465 34.14 -33.25 18.04
N GLY A 466 32.84 -33.15 18.04
CA GLY A 466 31.98 -33.64 16.94
C GLY A 466 31.90 -35.18 16.79
N THR A 467 32.49 -35.97 17.71
CA THR A 467 32.51 -37.45 17.64
C THR A 467 31.67 -38.02 18.81
N GLY A 468 30.41 -38.35 18.53
CA GLY A 468 29.44 -38.84 19.52
C GLY A 468 29.71 -40.28 20.00
N ASN A 469 29.86 -40.42 21.31
CA ASN A 469 29.70 -41.70 22.00
C ASN A 469 28.29 -41.73 22.63
N VAL A 470 27.38 -42.49 22.10
CA VAL A 470 25.97 -42.59 22.55
C VAL A 470 25.79 -42.86 24.03
N SER A 471 26.77 -43.45 24.73
CA SER A 471 26.71 -43.73 26.15
C SER A 471 26.95 -42.50 27.07
N ARG A 472 27.45 -41.38 26.51
CA ARG A 472 27.74 -40.14 27.31
C ARG A 472 26.62 -39.12 27.22
N ASP A 473 25.69 -39.28 26.28
CA ASP A 473 24.54 -38.37 26.05
C ASP A 473 23.28 -38.85 26.77
N PHE A 474 23.39 -39.88 27.61
CA PHE A 474 22.27 -40.40 28.38
C PHE A 474 21.64 -39.31 29.24
N ASN A 475 20.34 -39.10 29.09
CA ASN A 475 19.52 -38.04 29.70
C ASN A 475 19.74 -36.61 29.17
N ARG A 476 20.44 -36.40 28.07
CA ARG A 476 20.54 -35.10 27.39
C ARG A 476 19.57 -35.05 26.24
N ARG A 477 18.41 -34.45 26.45
CA ARG A 477 17.31 -34.46 25.48
C ARG A 477 17.19 -33.19 24.64
N ALA A 478 17.86 -32.09 25.04
CA ALA A 478 17.64 -30.79 24.43
C ALA A 478 17.90 -30.77 22.92
N GLU A 479 18.94 -31.48 22.43
CA GLU A 479 19.22 -31.54 21.00
C GLU A 479 18.15 -32.32 20.24
N GLN A 480 17.73 -33.47 20.75
CA GLN A 480 16.68 -34.25 20.16
C GLN A 480 15.36 -33.47 20.12
N LEU A 481 14.94 -32.89 21.24
CA LEU A 481 13.73 -32.07 21.33
C LEU A 481 13.78 -30.83 20.43
N PHE A 482 14.98 -30.26 20.23
CA PHE A 482 15.17 -29.12 19.33
C PHE A 482 15.10 -29.53 17.84
N ASN A 483 15.50 -30.75 17.49
CA ASN A 483 15.51 -31.23 16.11
C ASN A 483 14.20 -31.90 15.70
N ASP A 484 13.53 -32.64 16.61
CA ASP A 484 12.35 -33.47 16.33
C ASP A 484 11.05 -32.67 16.19
N ASN A 485 11.01 -31.41 16.60
CA ASN A 485 9.86 -30.50 16.45
C ASN A 485 10.09 -29.45 15.33
#